data_8991158cc8b4d86d7bd5830a9777b35d
#
_entry.id   8991158cc8b4d86d7bd5830a9777b35d
#
_cell.length_a   1.000
_cell.length_b   1.000
_cell.length_c   1.000
_cell.angle_alpha   90.00
_cell.angle_beta   90.00
_cell.angle_gamma   90.00
#
_symmetry.space_group_name_H-M   'P 1'
#
loop_
_entity.id
_entity.type
_entity.pdbx_description
1 polymer ?
#
loop_
_entity_poly.entity_id
_entity_poly.type
_entity_poly.pdbx_seq_one_letter_code
_entity_poly.pdbx_strand_id
1 'polypeptide(L)'
;MLPPARPAPGVALIDPVPLYREGLSALVRRTPGLRWLGATGDPHAAVRLQQKLRPDVLLIDSVLDPVGHVTRLLVDRDPTLLVVGLVRDAHSHANYVTTALEAGVRGVVPRSAQPEQIVRVIAETCRSRGYVHPDLRPKDRPTLSKREYEVLTLIAEGLENQQVAAELVVSTETVRTHVKGILRKLGARDRTHAVSLAYRSGLLIGRPAAFE
;
A
#
# COMPACT_ATOMS: atom_id res chain seq x y z
N MET A 1 -41.94 7.88 -11.89
CA MET A 1 -41.29 6.56 -12.06
C MET A 1 -39.93 6.67 -11.39
N LEU A 2 -39.74 6.01 -10.25
CA LEU A 2 -38.41 5.98 -9.57
C LEU A 2 -37.42 5.26 -10.48
N PRO A 3 -36.19 5.76 -10.62
CA PRO A 3 -35.15 5.06 -11.37
C PRO A 3 -34.92 3.68 -10.73
N PRO A 4 -34.65 2.65 -11.55
CA PRO A 4 -34.39 1.31 -11.03
C PRO A 4 -33.25 1.37 -10.02
N ALA A 5 -33.43 0.73 -8.85
CA ALA A 5 -32.42 0.65 -7.81
C ALA A 5 -31.14 0.06 -8.43
N ARG A 6 -30.02 0.75 -8.28
CA ARG A 6 -28.71 0.22 -8.74
C ARG A 6 -28.48 -1.15 -8.08
N PRO A 7 -28.05 -2.15 -8.85
CA PRO A 7 -27.72 -3.45 -8.27
C PRO A 7 -26.63 -3.30 -7.19
N ALA A 8 -26.71 -4.14 -6.16
CA ALA A 8 -25.73 -4.17 -5.09
C ALA A 8 -24.30 -4.33 -5.66
N PRO A 9 -23.32 -3.51 -5.20
CA PRO A 9 -21.95 -3.57 -5.69
C PRO A 9 -21.36 -4.97 -5.55
N GLY A 10 -20.77 -5.46 -6.64
CA GLY A 10 -20.08 -6.73 -6.69
C GLY A 10 -18.65 -6.61 -6.15
N VAL A 11 -18.31 -7.46 -5.17
CA VAL A 11 -17.02 -7.45 -4.46
C VAL A 11 -16.21 -8.69 -4.83
N ALA A 12 -14.94 -8.49 -5.21
CA ALA A 12 -13.95 -9.56 -5.41
C ALA A 12 -12.69 -9.32 -4.56
N LEU A 13 -11.86 -10.35 -4.40
CA LEU A 13 -10.68 -10.30 -3.53
C LEU A 13 -9.47 -10.97 -4.19
N ILE A 14 -8.30 -10.36 -4.02
CA ILE A 14 -6.98 -10.94 -4.29
C ILE A 14 -6.21 -11.00 -2.97
N ASP A 15 -6.08 -12.20 -2.38
CA ASP A 15 -5.40 -12.40 -1.10
C ASP A 15 -4.76 -13.79 -1.06
N PRO A 16 -3.48 -13.92 -0.64
CA PRO A 16 -2.77 -15.20 -0.68
C PRO A 16 -3.27 -16.19 0.38
N VAL A 17 -3.95 -15.72 1.46
CA VAL A 17 -4.36 -16.55 2.60
C VAL A 17 -5.76 -17.12 2.39
N PRO A 18 -5.92 -18.45 2.23
CA PRO A 18 -7.22 -19.08 2.00
C PRO A 18 -8.25 -18.75 3.08
N LEU A 19 -7.86 -18.83 4.34
CA LEU A 19 -8.76 -18.55 5.48
C LEU A 19 -9.32 -17.11 5.44
N TYR A 20 -8.48 -16.15 5.01
CA TYR A 20 -8.93 -14.76 4.89
C TYR A 20 -9.93 -14.60 3.74
N ARG A 21 -9.69 -15.30 2.62
CA ARG A 21 -10.64 -15.30 1.49
C ARG A 21 -12.01 -15.85 1.90
N GLU A 22 -12.03 -16.95 2.64
CA GLU A 22 -13.28 -17.54 3.15
C GLU A 22 -13.96 -16.61 4.17
N GLY A 23 -13.22 -16.05 5.11
CA GLY A 23 -13.74 -15.11 6.11
C GLY A 23 -14.37 -13.87 5.46
N LEU A 24 -13.68 -13.27 4.48
CA LEU A 24 -14.20 -12.10 3.79
C LEU A 24 -15.37 -12.44 2.87
N SER A 25 -15.37 -13.61 2.24
CA SER A 25 -16.51 -14.13 1.49
C SER A 25 -17.77 -14.23 2.38
N ALA A 26 -17.62 -14.84 3.56
CA ALA A 26 -18.70 -14.97 4.52
C ALA A 26 -19.20 -13.60 5.03
N LEU A 27 -18.29 -12.67 5.28
CA LEU A 27 -18.61 -11.30 5.69
C LEU A 27 -19.43 -10.57 4.64
N VAL A 28 -18.95 -10.53 3.37
CA VAL A 28 -19.64 -9.83 2.28
C VAL A 28 -21.00 -10.45 1.98
N ARG A 29 -21.12 -11.79 1.98
CA ARG A 29 -22.40 -12.49 1.75
C ARG A 29 -23.46 -12.18 2.83
N ARG A 30 -23.05 -11.90 4.06
CA ARG A 30 -23.95 -11.53 5.18
C ARG A 30 -24.25 -10.04 5.25
N THR A 31 -23.57 -9.22 4.43
CA THR A 31 -23.73 -7.77 4.45
C THR A 31 -24.82 -7.35 3.44
N PRO A 32 -25.97 -6.84 3.88
CA PRO A 32 -26.99 -6.32 2.98
C PRO A 32 -26.41 -5.21 2.08
N GLY A 33 -26.76 -5.23 0.81
CA GLY A 33 -26.29 -4.22 -0.14
C GLY A 33 -24.89 -4.46 -0.72
N LEU A 34 -24.27 -5.62 -0.46
CA LEU A 34 -23.05 -6.09 -1.13
C LEU A 34 -23.29 -7.46 -1.76
N ARG A 35 -22.55 -7.76 -2.81
CA ARG A 35 -22.62 -9.04 -3.52
C ARG A 35 -21.23 -9.62 -3.69
N TRP A 36 -21.00 -10.81 -3.16
CA TRP A 36 -19.74 -11.53 -3.34
C TRP A 36 -19.65 -12.15 -4.72
N LEU A 37 -18.53 -11.93 -5.42
CA LEU A 37 -18.28 -12.45 -6.77
C LEU A 37 -17.25 -13.58 -6.79
N GLY A 38 -16.18 -13.46 -6.01
CA GLY A 38 -15.13 -14.47 -5.97
C GLY A 38 -13.79 -13.95 -5.45
N ALA A 39 -12.81 -14.84 -5.36
CA ALA A 39 -11.46 -14.50 -4.94
C ALA A 39 -10.41 -15.34 -5.65
N THR A 40 -9.17 -14.83 -5.65
CA THR A 40 -7.97 -15.58 -6.05
C THR A 40 -6.83 -15.33 -5.08
N GLY A 41 -5.92 -16.30 -4.96
CA GLY A 41 -4.64 -16.11 -4.24
C GLY A 41 -3.49 -15.69 -5.15
N ASP A 42 -3.71 -15.69 -6.46
CA ASP A 42 -2.70 -15.44 -7.47
C ASP A 42 -2.88 -14.03 -8.09
N PRO A 43 -1.93 -13.11 -7.90
CA PRO A 43 -2.00 -11.78 -8.50
C PRO A 43 -1.93 -11.82 -10.04
N HIS A 44 -1.32 -12.85 -10.64
CA HIS A 44 -1.30 -13.02 -12.10
C HIS A 44 -2.68 -13.37 -12.67
N ALA A 45 -3.58 -13.90 -11.84
CA ALA A 45 -4.97 -14.16 -12.23
C ALA A 45 -5.86 -12.90 -12.13
N ALA A 46 -5.35 -11.76 -11.62
CA ALA A 46 -6.12 -10.54 -11.37
C ALA A 46 -6.91 -10.05 -12.60
N VAL A 47 -6.24 -9.98 -13.75
CA VAL A 47 -6.87 -9.53 -15.01
C VAL A 47 -7.98 -10.49 -15.45
N ARG A 48 -7.73 -11.81 -15.38
CA ARG A 48 -8.75 -12.83 -15.71
C ARG A 48 -9.94 -12.75 -14.77
N LEU A 49 -9.69 -12.53 -13.47
CA LEU A 49 -10.73 -12.37 -12.46
C LEU A 49 -11.58 -11.14 -12.76
N GLN A 50 -10.96 -9.98 -13.05
CA GLN A 50 -11.66 -8.75 -13.42
C GLN A 50 -12.54 -8.96 -14.66
N GLN A 51 -11.99 -9.55 -15.73
CA GLN A 51 -12.72 -9.78 -16.98
C GLN A 51 -13.92 -10.71 -16.79
N LYS A 52 -13.76 -11.77 -16.00
CA LYS A 52 -14.79 -12.80 -15.77
C LYS A 52 -15.90 -12.32 -14.82
N LEU A 53 -15.51 -11.67 -13.72
CA LEU A 53 -16.43 -11.33 -12.63
C LEU A 53 -16.96 -9.89 -12.71
N ARG A 54 -16.26 -9.00 -13.39
CA ARG A 54 -16.57 -7.56 -13.51
C ARG A 54 -16.96 -6.96 -12.17
N PRO A 55 -16.08 -6.99 -11.17
CA PRO A 55 -16.38 -6.46 -9.86
C PRO A 55 -16.50 -4.93 -9.90
N ASP A 56 -17.41 -4.37 -9.09
CA ASP A 56 -17.46 -2.94 -8.83
C ASP A 56 -16.36 -2.53 -7.85
N VAL A 57 -16.03 -3.44 -6.90
CA VAL A 57 -14.98 -3.25 -5.89
C VAL A 57 -14.06 -4.46 -5.86
N LEU A 58 -12.76 -4.23 -5.94
CA LEU A 58 -11.72 -5.23 -5.79
C LEU A 58 -10.87 -4.93 -4.56
N LEU A 59 -10.85 -5.86 -3.61
CA LEU A 59 -9.92 -5.80 -2.49
C LEU A 59 -8.62 -6.50 -2.88
N ILE A 60 -7.47 -5.92 -2.52
CA ILE A 60 -6.16 -6.50 -2.79
C ILE A 60 -5.25 -6.43 -1.56
N ASP A 61 -4.62 -7.56 -1.21
CA ASP A 61 -3.62 -7.59 -0.14
C ASP A 61 -2.34 -6.87 -0.56
N SER A 62 -1.83 -5.98 0.28
CA SER A 62 -0.63 -5.18 0.05
C SER A 62 0.64 -5.98 -0.25
N VAL A 63 0.72 -7.23 0.21
CA VAL A 63 1.85 -8.13 -0.09
C VAL A 63 1.84 -8.59 -1.54
N LEU A 64 0.67 -8.69 -2.18
CA LEU A 64 0.55 -9.09 -3.58
C LEU A 64 0.69 -7.92 -4.55
N ASP A 65 0.61 -6.69 -4.05
CA ASP A 65 0.75 -5.48 -4.86
C ASP A 65 1.48 -4.36 -4.10
N PRO A 66 2.72 -4.59 -3.64
CA PRO A 66 3.43 -3.68 -2.75
C PRO A 66 3.75 -2.31 -3.39
N VAL A 67 3.82 -2.26 -4.71
CA VAL A 67 4.13 -1.04 -5.50
C VAL A 67 2.98 -0.58 -6.40
N GLY A 68 1.79 -1.16 -6.25
CA GLY A 68 0.60 -0.77 -7.01
C GLY A 68 0.63 -1.17 -8.49
N HIS A 69 1.47 -2.13 -8.89
CA HIS A 69 1.58 -2.55 -10.28
C HIS A 69 0.31 -3.25 -10.78
N VAL A 70 -0.20 -4.21 -10.01
CA VAL A 70 -1.44 -4.93 -10.33
C VAL A 70 -2.62 -3.96 -10.34
N THR A 71 -2.71 -3.10 -9.32
CA THR A 71 -3.76 -2.07 -9.24
C THR A 71 -3.77 -1.18 -10.47
N ARG A 72 -2.62 -0.61 -10.86
CA ARG A 72 -2.50 0.26 -12.03
C ARG A 72 -2.97 -0.44 -13.30
N LEU A 73 -2.50 -1.68 -13.51
CA LEU A 73 -2.90 -2.49 -14.66
C LEU A 73 -4.42 -2.71 -14.74
N LEU A 74 -5.09 -2.91 -13.60
CA LEU A 74 -6.53 -3.15 -13.53
C LEU A 74 -7.32 -1.84 -13.75
N VAL A 75 -6.89 -0.75 -13.13
CA VAL A 75 -7.55 0.58 -13.24
C VAL A 75 -7.38 1.19 -14.63
N ASP A 76 -6.22 1.01 -15.27
CA ASP A 76 -6.01 1.45 -16.66
C ASP A 76 -6.94 0.74 -17.64
N ARG A 77 -7.31 -0.52 -17.36
CA ARG A 77 -8.26 -1.31 -18.16
C ARG A 77 -9.71 -0.96 -17.87
N ASP A 78 -10.01 -0.63 -16.64
CA ASP A 78 -11.36 -0.27 -16.20
C ASP A 78 -11.29 0.86 -15.16
N PRO A 79 -11.37 2.12 -15.59
CA PRO A 79 -11.34 3.29 -14.70
C PRO A 79 -12.54 3.38 -13.74
N THR A 80 -13.56 2.54 -13.92
CA THR A 80 -14.74 2.50 -13.03
C THR A 80 -14.52 1.56 -11.84
N LEU A 81 -13.55 0.65 -11.93
CA LEU A 81 -13.19 -0.27 -10.86
C LEU A 81 -12.68 0.49 -9.64
N LEU A 82 -13.28 0.20 -8.49
CA LEU A 82 -12.83 0.72 -7.20
C LEU A 82 -11.91 -0.29 -6.52
N VAL A 83 -10.64 0.06 -6.33
CA VAL A 83 -9.68 -0.81 -5.67
C VAL A 83 -9.52 -0.41 -4.20
N VAL A 84 -9.57 -1.40 -3.30
CA VAL A 84 -9.36 -1.25 -1.86
C VAL A 84 -8.13 -2.06 -1.44
N GLY A 85 -7.11 -1.39 -0.92
CA GLY A 85 -5.90 -2.01 -0.38
C GLY A 85 -6.09 -2.53 1.03
N LEU A 86 -5.75 -3.80 1.27
CA LEU A 86 -5.70 -4.44 2.58
C LEU A 86 -4.27 -4.44 3.10
N VAL A 87 -3.99 -3.66 4.13
CA VAL A 87 -2.62 -3.45 4.64
C VAL A 87 -2.34 -4.37 5.82
N ARG A 88 -1.27 -5.17 5.74
CA ARG A 88 -0.95 -6.16 6.78
C ARG A 88 -0.32 -5.55 8.02
N ASP A 89 0.61 -4.62 7.86
CA ASP A 89 1.43 -4.09 8.94
C ASP A 89 1.29 -2.59 9.14
N ALA A 90 1.07 -2.18 10.40
CA ALA A 90 0.94 -0.78 10.78
C ALA A 90 2.23 0.04 10.55
N HIS A 91 3.40 -0.60 10.48
CA HIS A 91 4.70 0.07 10.37
C HIS A 91 5.14 0.33 8.92
N SER A 92 4.56 -0.40 7.95
CA SER A 92 4.84 -0.25 6.51
C SER A 92 3.88 0.72 5.78
N HIS A 93 2.96 1.35 6.52
CA HIS A 93 1.78 1.99 5.94
C HIS A 93 2.04 3.26 5.12
N ALA A 94 2.91 4.14 5.58
CA ALA A 94 2.98 5.49 4.99
C ALA A 94 3.37 5.44 3.51
N ASN A 95 4.36 4.62 3.14
CA ASN A 95 4.81 4.50 1.77
C ASN A 95 3.83 3.68 0.91
N TYR A 96 3.30 2.56 1.46
CA TYR A 96 2.30 1.78 0.73
C TYR A 96 1.06 2.62 0.42
N VAL A 97 0.51 3.36 1.41
CA VAL A 97 -0.69 4.18 1.21
C VAL A 97 -0.47 5.21 0.09
N THR A 98 0.66 5.92 0.13
CA THR A 98 0.98 6.91 -0.92
C THR A 98 1.10 6.25 -2.29
N THR A 99 1.92 5.20 -2.40
CA THR A 99 2.14 4.47 -3.66
C THR A 99 0.85 3.83 -4.19
N ALA A 100 0.04 3.25 -3.29
CA ALA A 100 -1.23 2.65 -3.65
C ALA A 100 -2.25 3.67 -4.16
N LEU A 101 -2.35 4.85 -3.51
CA LEU A 101 -3.22 5.93 -3.96
C LEU A 101 -2.78 6.47 -5.33
N GLU A 102 -1.48 6.64 -5.57
CA GLU A 102 -0.91 7.02 -6.87
C GLU A 102 -1.17 5.96 -7.95
N ALA A 103 -1.23 4.69 -7.57
CA ALA A 103 -1.56 3.58 -8.47
C ALA A 103 -3.06 3.48 -8.79
N GLY A 104 -3.91 4.23 -8.08
CA GLY A 104 -5.35 4.24 -8.31
C GLY A 104 -6.19 3.52 -7.26
N VAL A 105 -5.59 3.05 -6.16
CA VAL A 105 -6.35 2.57 -4.99
C VAL A 105 -7.23 3.70 -4.46
N ARG A 106 -8.49 3.39 -4.16
CA ARG A 106 -9.48 4.37 -3.68
C ARG A 106 -9.88 4.16 -2.23
N GLY A 107 -9.65 2.97 -1.69
CA GLY A 107 -9.87 2.67 -0.30
C GLY A 107 -8.65 2.00 0.32
N VAL A 108 -8.32 2.29 1.58
CA VAL A 108 -7.25 1.59 2.29
C VAL A 108 -7.71 1.26 3.70
N VAL A 109 -7.51 0.01 4.12
CA VAL A 109 -7.92 -0.48 5.43
C VAL A 109 -6.87 -1.46 5.99
N PRO A 110 -6.60 -1.45 7.32
CA PRO A 110 -5.80 -2.49 7.93
C PRO A 110 -6.43 -3.86 7.72
N ARG A 111 -5.64 -4.85 7.35
CA ARG A 111 -6.13 -6.24 7.22
C ARG A 111 -6.61 -6.81 8.57
N SER A 112 -6.08 -6.31 9.67
CA SER A 112 -6.48 -6.64 11.04
C SER A 112 -7.70 -5.85 11.54
N ALA A 113 -8.29 -4.99 10.70
CA ALA A 113 -9.48 -4.22 11.06
C ALA A 113 -10.66 -5.13 11.38
N GLN A 114 -11.54 -4.67 12.26
CA GLN A 114 -12.77 -5.38 12.57
C GLN A 114 -13.65 -5.52 11.32
N PRO A 115 -14.45 -6.58 11.21
CA PRO A 115 -15.32 -6.86 10.05
C PRO A 115 -16.17 -5.65 9.63
N GLU A 116 -16.74 -4.94 10.61
CA GLU A 116 -17.59 -3.76 10.38
C GLU A 116 -16.82 -2.59 9.76
N GLN A 117 -15.53 -2.46 10.11
CA GLN A 117 -14.65 -1.43 9.55
C GLN A 117 -14.31 -1.73 8.09
N ILE A 118 -14.09 -3.01 7.74
CA ILE A 118 -13.86 -3.43 6.35
C ILE A 118 -15.08 -3.13 5.49
N VAL A 119 -16.28 -3.52 5.97
CA VAL A 119 -17.54 -3.22 5.29
C VAL A 119 -17.74 -1.72 5.12
N ARG A 120 -17.45 -0.94 6.15
CA ARG A 120 -17.54 0.52 6.10
C ARG A 120 -16.62 1.12 5.04
N VAL A 121 -15.37 0.64 4.94
CA VAL A 121 -14.43 1.11 3.92
C VAL A 121 -14.95 0.81 2.51
N ILE A 122 -15.46 -0.40 2.27
CA ILE A 122 -16.07 -0.76 0.99
C ILE A 122 -17.22 0.20 0.66
N ALA A 123 -18.14 0.41 1.59
CA ALA A 123 -19.31 1.27 1.39
C ALA A 123 -18.92 2.74 1.17
N GLU A 124 -17.96 3.27 1.96
CA GLU A 124 -17.47 4.65 1.79
C GLU A 124 -16.75 4.84 0.45
N THR A 125 -15.95 3.85 0.04
CA THR A 125 -15.26 3.89 -1.26
C THR A 125 -16.26 3.92 -2.41
N CYS A 126 -17.37 3.18 -2.32
CA CYS A 126 -18.45 3.22 -3.30
C CYS A 126 -19.17 4.58 -3.35
N ARG A 127 -19.35 5.25 -2.19
CA ARG A 127 -20.06 6.54 -2.09
C ARG A 127 -19.22 7.73 -2.51
N SER A 128 -18.00 7.83 -1.98
CA SER A 128 -17.12 9.01 -2.10
C SER A 128 -16.00 8.83 -3.12
N ARG A 129 -15.87 7.65 -3.70
CA ARG A 129 -14.73 7.24 -4.56
C ARG A 129 -13.35 7.38 -3.90
N GLY A 130 -13.30 7.43 -2.57
CA GLY A 130 -12.04 7.45 -1.83
C GLY A 130 -12.24 7.39 -0.33
N TYR A 131 -11.53 6.49 0.35
CA TYR A 131 -11.53 6.39 1.81
C TYR A 131 -10.22 5.79 2.33
N VAL A 132 -9.56 6.47 3.23
CA VAL A 132 -8.41 5.95 3.97
C VAL A 132 -8.81 5.76 5.43
N HIS A 133 -8.66 4.54 5.94
CA HIS A 133 -8.95 4.25 7.35
C HIS A 133 -8.14 5.19 8.26
N PRO A 134 -8.72 5.72 9.35
CA PRO A 134 -8.04 6.70 10.22
C PRO A 134 -6.64 6.26 10.69
N ASP A 135 -6.47 4.96 11.03
CA ASP A 135 -5.19 4.42 11.48
C ASP A 135 -4.12 4.38 10.38
N LEU A 136 -4.54 4.46 9.11
CA LEU A 136 -3.66 4.45 7.94
C LEU A 136 -3.46 5.83 7.34
N ARG A 137 -4.19 6.84 7.83
CA ARG A 137 -3.90 8.22 7.42
C ARG A 137 -2.46 8.51 7.76
N PRO A 138 -1.68 9.06 6.83
CA PRO A 138 -0.35 9.54 7.17
C PRO A 138 -0.51 10.48 8.37
N LYS A 139 -0.25 9.98 9.58
CA LYS A 139 0.01 10.88 10.70
C LYS A 139 1.19 11.68 10.19
N ASP A 140 1.25 12.97 10.48
CA ASP A 140 2.33 13.88 10.11
C ASP A 140 3.70 13.29 10.56
N ARG A 141 4.12 12.21 9.90
CA ARG A 141 5.48 11.71 10.02
C ARG A 141 6.28 12.59 9.10
N PRO A 142 7.27 13.29 9.61
CA PRO A 142 8.10 14.13 8.79
C PRO A 142 8.68 13.26 7.66
N THR A 143 8.17 13.47 6.45
CA THR A 143 8.70 12.83 5.24
C THR A 143 10.15 13.23 5.08
N LEU A 144 10.99 12.29 4.67
CA LEU A 144 12.36 12.64 4.32
C LEU A 144 12.33 13.67 3.20
N SER A 145 13.13 14.72 3.33
CA SER A 145 13.38 15.62 2.20
C SER A 145 14.11 14.86 1.08
N LYS A 146 14.08 15.38 -0.14
CA LYS A 146 14.82 14.80 -1.26
C LYS A 146 16.29 14.53 -0.88
N ARG A 147 16.92 15.48 -0.18
CA ARG A 147 18.32 15.37 0.24
C ARG A 147 18.54 14.30 1.32
N GLU A 148 17.63 14.17 2.27
CA GLU A 148 17.68 13.09 3.26
C GLU A 148 17.47 11.72 2.63
N TYR A 149 16.62 11.63 1.60
CA TYR A 149 16.42 10.40 0.85
C TYR A 149 17.69 9.99 0.07
N GLU A 150 18.33 10.93 -0.63
CA GLU A 150 19.61 10.71 -1.33
C GLU A 150 20.70 10.22 -0.35
N VAL A 151 20.83 10.88 0.81
CA VAL A 151 21.76 10.46 1.87
C VAL A 151 21.44 9.05 2.36
N LEU A 152 20.17 8.74 2.62
CA LEU A 152 19.77 7.42 3.10
C LEU A 152 20.04 6.32 2.07
N THR A 153 19.88 6.59 0.79
CA THR A 153 20.19 5.65 -0.30
C THR A 153 21.66 5.29 -0.31
N LEU A 154 22.55 6.29 -0.26
CA LEU A 154 24.00 6.06 -0.22
C LEU A 154 24.45 5.35 1.06
N ILE A 155 23.81 5.65 2.20
CA ILE A 155 24.03 4.91 3.45
C ILE A 155 23.63 3.44 3.31
N ALA A 156 22.55 3.15 2.62
CA ALA A 156 22.09 1.79 2.38
C ALA A 156 22.99 0.99 1.43
N GLU A 157 23.72 1.69 0.56
CA GLU A 157 24.79 1.12 -0.27
C GLU A 157 26.11 0.90 0.51
N GLY A 158 26.15 1.26 1.80
CA GLY A 158 27.29 1.03 2.69
C GLY A 158 28.29 2.19 2.78
N LEU A 159 28.04 3.33 2.13
CA LEU A 159 28.98 4.46 2.12
C LEU A 159 29.04 5.13 3.50
N GLU A 160 30.25 5.47 3.92
CA GLU A 160 30.51 6.29 5.11
C GLU A 160 30.20 7.78 4.85
N ASN A 161 30.02 8.57 5.92
CA ASN A 161 29.65 9.99 5.80
C ASN A 161 30.60 10.80 4.92
N GLN A 162 31.90 10.46 4.91
CA GLN A 162 32.89 11.14 4.08
C GLN A 162 32.71 10.83 2.60
N GLN A 163 32.39 9.58 2.27
CA GLN A 163 32.08 9.13 0.90
C GLN A 163 30.75 9.73 0.41
N VAL A 164 29.73 9.73 1.27
CA VAL A 164 28.45 10.39 0.97
C VAL A 164 28.64 11.89 0.72
N ALA A 165 29.51 12.54 1.50
CA ALA A 165 29.82 13.95 1.34
C ALA A 165 30.49 14.23 0.00
N ALA A 166 31.44 13.39 -0.43
CA ALA A 166 32.10 13.49 -1.73
C ALA A 166 31.10 13.27 -2.88
N GLU A 167 30.27 12.23 -2.80
CA GLU A 167 29.27 11.90 -3.82
C GLU A 167 28.23 13.01 -4.01
N LEU A 168 27.80 13.60 -2.92
CA LEU A 168 26.79 14.65 -2.94
C LEU A 168 27.34 16.07 -3.02
N VAL A 169 28.65 16.23 -3.09
CA VAL A 169 29.39 17.53 -3.16
C VAL A 169 28.98 18.46 -2.00
N VAL A 170 29.04 17.95 -0.77
CA VAL A 170 28.74 18.70 0.47
C VAL A 170 29.79 18.41 1.54
N SER A 171 29.73 19.15 2.66
CA SER A 171 30.61 18.87 3.81
C SER A 171 30.16 17.60 4.56
N THR A 172 31.10 16.90 5.19
CA THR A 172 30.81 15.76 6.08
C THR A 172 29.88 16.17 7.23
N GLU A 173 29.98 17.41 7.71
CA GLU A 173 29.10 17.92 8.75
C GLU A 173 27.66 18.11 8.28
N THR A 174 27.48 18.50 7.02
CA THR A 174 26.16 18.54 6.36
C THR A 174 25.55 17.15 6.29
N VAL A 175 26.34 16.13 5.93
CA VAL A 175 25.85 14.73 5.92
C VAL A 175 25.47 14.28 7.31
N ARG A 176 26.26 14.56 8.36
CA ARG A 176 25.91 14.24 9.76
C ARG A 176 24.58 14.88 10.17
N THR A 177 24.34 16.11 9.77
CA THR A 177 23.07 16.79 10.03
C THR A 177 21.89 16.11 9.35
N HIS A 178 22.05 15.68 8.08
CA HIS A 178 21.03 14.91 7.38
C HIS A 178 20.79 13.55 8.03
N VAL A 179 21.85 12.82 8.41
CA VAL A 179 21.73 11.54 9.12
C VAL A 179 20.95 11.72 10.42
N LYS A 180 21.26 12.72 11.23
CA LYS A 180 20.51 13.03 12.45
C LYS A 180 19.03 13.33 12.17
N GLY A 181 18.73 14.06 11.10
CA GLY A 181 17.39 14.32 10.61
C GLY A 181 16.65 13.03 10.21
N ILE A 182 17.32 12.15 9.46
CA ILE A 182 16.81 10.84 9.04
C ILE A 182 16.47 9.97 10.25
N LEU A 183 17.42 9.82 11.20
CA LEU A 183 17.21 9.02 12.41
C LEU A 183 15.97 9.47 13.18
N ARG A 184 15.84 10.79 13.40
CA ARG A 184 14.68 11.39 14.09
C ARG A 184 13.38 11.13 13.32
N LYS A 185 13.39 11.32 12.00
CA LYS A 185 12.19 11.19 11.15
C LYS A 185 11.74 9.74 11.02
N LEU A 186 12.66 8.79 10.95
CA LEU A 186 12.34 7.37 10.87
C LEU A 186 12.10 6.74 12.27
N GLY A 187 12.41 7.45 13.36
CA GLY A 187 12.39 6.88 14.70
C GLY A 187 13.47 5.79 14.89
N ALA A 188 14.58 5.92 14.16
CA ALA A 188 15.70 4.97 14.20
C ALA A 188 16.68 5.33 15.32
N ARG A 189 17.21 4.32 16.02
CA ARG A 189 18.20 4.48 17.08
C ARG A 189 19.62 4.69 16.55
N ASP A 190 19.91 4.12 15.36
CA ASP A 190 21.22 4.20 14.71
C ASP A 190 21.06 4.07 13.18
N ARG A 191 22.17 4.22 12.43
CA ARG A 191 22.16 4.19 10.96
C ARG A 191 21.73 2.84 10.39
N THR A 192 22.12 1.74 11.01
CA THR A 192 21.77 0.38 10.58
C THR A 192 20.28 0.14 10.78
N HIS A 193 19.75 0.60 11.90
CA HIS A 193 18.30 0.56 12.16
C HIS A 193 17.52 1.44 11.18
N ALA A 194 18.06 2.62 10.79
CA ALA A 194 17.43 3.47 9.77
C ALA A 194 17.34 2.77 8.42
N VAL A 195 18.40 2.12 7.96
CA VAL A 195 18.42 1.33 6.72
C VAL A 195 17.44 0.16 6.79
N SER A 196 17.44 -0.59 7.90
CA SER A 196 16.48 -1.68 8.12
C SER A 196 15.03 -1.21 8.07
N LEU A 197 14.72 -0.09 8.73
CA LEU A 197 13.38 0.51 8.69
C LEU A 197 13.01 0.99 7.28
N ALA A 198 13.97 1.57 6.55
CA ALA A 198 13.75 2.05 5.19
C ALA A 198 13.41 0.92 4.21
N TYR A 199 14.11 -0.22 4.28
CA TYR A 199 13.75 -1.40 3.49
C TYR A 199 12.41 -2.01 3.92
N ARG A 200 12.18 -2.16 5.22
CA ARG A 200 10.93 -2.72 5.77
C ARG A 200 9.71 -1.86 5.45
N SER A 201 9.88 -0.55 5.37
CA SER A 201 8.82 0.40 5.03
C SER A 201 8.64 0.61 3.53
N GLY A 202 9.48 -0.05 2.67
CA GLY A 202 9.47 0.16 1.22
C GLY A 202 9.97 1.55 0.79
N LEU A 203 10.58 2.31 1.70
CA LEU A 203 11.20 3.59 1.38
C LEU A 203 12.43 3.39 0.49
N LEU A 204 13.16 2.30 0.71
CA LEU A 204 14.22 1.81 -0.18
C LEU A 204 13.78 0.48 -0.78
N ILE A 205 13.96 0.35 -2.10
CA ILE A 205 13.73 -0.90 -2.83
C ILE A 205 15.08 -1.58 -2.99
N GLY A 206 15.23 -2.80 -2.45
CA GLY A 206 16.44 -3.59 -2.64
C GLY A 206 16.63 -3.86 -4.14
N ARG A 207 17.82 -3.56 -4.69
CA ARG A 207 18.22 -4.17 -5.94
C ARG A 207 18.19 -5.70 -5.73
N PRO A 208 17.57 -6.47 -6.64
CA PRO A 208 17.73 -7.90 -6.59
C PRO A 208 19.23 -8.20 -6.64
N ALA A 209 19.74 -8.91 -5.62
CA ALA A 209 21.10 -9.39 -5.64
C ALA A 209 21.26 -10.23 -6.92
N ALA A 210 22.15 -9.83 -7.81
CA ALA A 210 22.63 -10.71 -8.85
C ALA A 210 23.36 -11.85 -8.12
N PHE A 211 22.75 -13.02 -8.05
CA PHE A 211 23.45 -14.24 -7.69
C PHE A 211 24.35 -14.59 -8.88
N GLU A 212 25.66 -14.35 -8.73
CA GLU A 212 26.67 -15.01 -9.50
C GLU A 212 26.84 -16.46 -9.03
#